data_ac3ec2844ebfd36e19f336e85927a444
#
_entry.id   ac3ec2844ebfd36e19f336e85927a444
#
_cell.length_a   1.000
_cell.length_b   1.000
_cell.length_c   1.000
_cell.angle_alpha   90.00
_cell.angle_beta   90.00
_cell.angle_gamma   90.00
#
_symmetry.space_group_name_H-M   'P 1'
#
loop_
_entity.id
_entity.type
_entity.pdbx_description
1 polymer ?
#
loop_
_entity_poly.entity_id
_entity_poly.type
_entity_poly.pdbx_seq_one_letter_code
_entity_poly.pdbx_strand_id
1 'polypeptide(L)'
;MLTAKGTIFFDFDGTLHDSMAIYGPAFRAAYAWLVKEGYKEPQEFSDSWISQWLGFTVEEMWTTFAPNLPEAVWRKAAAIVGNEMDRRTEEGKARLFKGIPEALDTLKAQGYDLAFLSNCRIRYCEVHRARFGLDKWLDAYYCAESFNDIPKWQIYQEIATNHTMPHVMVGDRFHDQEVAVRAHIPFVGCAFGFGREGELDQVDAWARVPSEIPGAVKAALTLCS
;
A
#
# COMPACT_ATOMS: atom_id res chain seq x y z
N MET A 1 27.13 16.55 -2.78
CA MET A 1 26.05 15.74 -2.17
C MET A 1 26.53 14.31 -2.17
N LEU A 2 26.41 13.59 -1.06
CA LEU A 2 26.69 12.16 -1.05
C LEU A 2 25.62 11.48 -1.92
N THR A 3 26.00 10.62 -2.83
CA THR A 3 25.05 9.80 -3.62
C THR A 3 24.32 8.84 -2.67
N ALA A 4 23.03 8.65 -2.87
CA ALA A 4 22.26 7.69 -2.08
C ALA A 4 22.86 6.28 -2.23
N LYS A 5 22.73 5.48 -1.19
CA LYS A 5 23.22 4.09 -1.14
C LYS A 5 22.37 3.14 -2.01
N GLY A 6 21.17 3.56 -2.37
CA GLY A 6 20.18 2.85 -3.13
C GLY A 6 18.79 3.41 -2.83
N THR A 7 17.74 2.86 -3.44
CA THR A 7 16.36 3.31 -3.25
C THR A 7 15.48 2.17 -2.79
N ILE A 8 14.68 2.44 -1.75
CA ILE A 8 13.70 1.51 -1.20
C ILE A 8 12.31 2.01 -1.58
N PHE A 9 11.58 1.20 -2.34
CA PHE A 9 10.19 1.45 -2.71
C PHE A 9 9.28 0.82 -1.67
N PHE A 10 8.39 1.63 -1.11
CA PHE A 10 7.42 1.19 -0.11
C PHE A 10 6.01 1.19 -0.68
N ASP A 11 5.29 0.10 -0.51
CA ASP A 11 3.85 0.17 -0.50
C ASP A 11 3.35 0.94 0.73
N PHE A 12 2.09 1.33 0.73
CA PHE A 12 1.52 2.16 1.80
C PHE A 12 0.55 1.40 2.69
N ASP A 13 -0.57 0.92 2.14
CA ASP A 13 -1.62 0.27 2.91
C ASP A 13 -1.22 -1.17 3.27
N GLY A 14 -1.10 -1.46 4.56
CA GLY A 14 -0.58 -2.76 5.02
C GLY A 14 0.94 -2.81 5.21
N THR A 15 1.64 -1.80 4.74
CA THR A 15 3.11 -1.70 4.85
C THR A 15 3.53 -0.56 5.78
N LEU A 16 3.17 0.67 5.48
CA LEU A 16 3.41 1.83 6.34
C LEU A 16 2.17 2.18 7.16
N HIS A 17 0.99 2.08 6.58
CA HIS A 17 -0.28 2.52 7.11
C HIS A 17 -1.15 1.35 7.58
N ASP A 18 -1.58 1.38 8.84
CA ASP A 18 -2.62 0.49 9.39
C ASP A 18 -4.00 0.98 8.92
N SER A 19 -4.27 0.77 7.64
CA SER A 19 -5.44 1.32 6.95
C SER A 19 -6.77 0.68 7.37
N MET A 20 -6.77 -0.50 8.00
CA MET A 20 -8.01 -1.11 8.50
C MET A 20 -8.76 -0.23 9.50
N ALA A 21 -8.06 0.63 10.24
CA ALA A 21 -8.67 1.57 11.17
C ALA A 21 -9.67 2.54 10.50
N ILE A 22 -9.46 2.86 9.22
CA ILE A 22 -10.32 3.73 8.43
C ILE A 22 -11.08 2.99 7.33
N TYR A 23 -10.46 2.00 6.68
CA TYR A 23 -11.04 1.27 5.56
C TYR A 23 -12.19 0.34 5.97
N GLY A 24 -12.05 -0.42 7.05
CA GLY A 24 -13.08 -1.35 7.50
C GLY A 24 -14.44 -0.69 7.72
N PRO A 25 -14.50 0.39 8.51
CA PRO A 25 -15.76 1.14 8.65
C PRO A 25 -16.26 1.80 7.37
N ALA A 26 -15.35 2.27 6.48
CA ALA A 26 -15.71 2.87 5.20
C ALA A 26 -16.32 1.84 4.24
N PHE A 27 -15.74 0.64 4.16
CA PHE A 27 -16.31 -0.47 3.40
C PHE A 27 -17.74 -0.81 3.89
N ARG A 28 -17.93 -0.92 5.21
CA ARG A 28 -19.24 -1.22 5.79
C ARG A 28 -20.27 -0.13 5.49
N ALA A 29 -19.88 1.14 5.50
CA ALA A 29 -20.76 2.24 5.12
C ALA A 29 -21.21 2.15 3.65
N ALA A 30 -20.28 1.86 2.75
CA ALA A 30 -20.61 1.65 1.33
C ALA A 30 -21.49 0.41 1.12
N TYR A 31 -21.21 -0.68 1.83
CA TYR A 31 -22.04 -1.89 1.74
C TYR A 31 -23.46 -1.64 2.28
N ALA A 32 -23.61 -0.95 3.40
CA ALA A 32 -24.91 -0.57 3.94
C ALA A 32 -25.72 0.29 2.95
N TRP A 33 -25.05 1.18 2.20
CA TRP A 33 -25.69 1.92 1.12
C TRP A 33 -26.15 0.98 -0.01
N LEU A 34 -25.34 0.00 -0.44
CA LEU A 34 -25.74 -0.98 -1.46
C LEU A 34 -26.95 -1.80 -1.02
N VAL A 35 -27.04 -2.19 0.25
CA VAL A 35 -28.20 -2.89 0.81
C VAL A 35 -29.43 -1.99 0.81
N LYS A 36 -29.31 -0.75 1.26
CA LYS A 36 -30.41 0.24 1.29
C LYS A 36 -31.01 0.49 -0.10
N GLU A 37 -30.16 0.53 -1.13
CA GLU A 37 -30.60 0.74 -2.53
C GLU A 37 -31.04 -0.56 -3.23
N GLY A 38 -31.02 -1.71 -2.54
CA GLY A 38 -31.48 -3.00 -3.08
C GLY A 38 -30.51 -3.71 -4.02
N TYR A 39 -29.23 -3.29 -4.04
CA TYR A 39 -28.20 -3.94 -4.88
C TYR A 39 -27.56 -5.17 -4.22
N LYS A 40 -27.66 -5.30 -2.90
CA LYS A 40 -27.08 -6.38 -2.10
C LYS A 40 -28.02 -6.76 -0.95
N GLU A 41 -27.92 -8.03 -0.53
CA GLU A 41 -28.58 -8.50 0.68
C GLU A 41 -27.76 -8.10 1.94
N PRO A 42 -28.41 -7.92 3.11
CA PRO A 42 -27.70 -7.65 4.35
C PRO A 42 -26.68 -8.73 4.67
N GLN A 43 -25.43 -8.34 4.93
CA GLN A 43 -24.33 -9.24 5.31
C GLN A 43 -23.35 -8.51 6.22
N GLU A 44 -22.83 -9.25 7.21
CA GLU A 44 -21.74 -8.77 8.06
C GLU A 44 -20.39 -9.30 7.56
N PHE A 45 -19.35 -8.48 7.69
CA PHE A 45 -18.00 -8.81 7.31
C PHE A 45 -17.04 -8.55 8.47
N SER A 46 -16.19 -9.53 8.78
CA SER A 46 -15.09 -9.34 9.72
C SER A 46 -14.01 -8.42 9.14
N ASP A 47 -13.18 -7.82 10.00
CA ASP A 47 -12.05 -7.01 9.54
C ASP A 47 -11.05 -7.84 8.71
N SER A 48 -10.82 -9.10 9.10
CA SER A 48 -9.96 -10.01 8.34
C SER A 48 -10.51 -10.35 6.95
N TRP A 49 -11.85 -10.36 6.78
CA TRP A 49 -12.44 -10.54 5.47
C TRP A 49 -12.35 -9.26 4.64
N ILE A 50 -12.56 -8.09 5.25
CA ILE A 50 -12.48 -6.80 4.54
C ILE A 50 -11.04 -6.50 4.11
N SER A 51 -10.05 -6.83 4.95
CA SER A 51 -8.63 -6.51 4.69
C SER A 51 -8.09 -7.13 3.40
N GLN A 52 -8.72 -8.20 2.90
CA GLN A 52 -8.32 -8.83 1.63
C GLN A 52 -8.35 -7.88 0.43
N TRP A 53 -9.11 -6.79 0.52
CA TRP A 53 -9.29 -5.81 -0.55
C TRP A 53 -8.29 -4.66 -0.49
N LEU A 54 -7.51 -4.56 0.58
CA LEU A 54 -6.45 -3.58 0.67
C LEU A 54 -5.31 -3.91 -0.31
N GLY A 55 -4.71 -2.88 -0.89
CA GLY A 55 -3.68 -3.04 -1.92
C GLY A 55 -4.21 -3.16 -3.36
N PHE A 56 -5.50 -3.39 -3.56
CA PHE A 56 -6.12 -3.38 -4.89
C PHE A 56 -6.37 -1.96 -5.39
N THR A 57 -6.40 -1.76 -6.70
CA THR A 57 -7.00 -0.56 -7.28
C THR A 57 -8.52 -0.54 -7.02
N VAL A 58 -9.13 0.63 -7.10
CA VAL A 58 -10.58 0.77 -6.87
C VAL A 58 -11.39 -0.09 -7.84
N GLU A 59 -11.02 -0.08 -9.12
CA GLU A 59 -11.72 -0.84 -10.15
C GLU A 59 -11.56 -2.35 -9.94
N GLU A 60 -10.33 -2.81 -9.75
CA GLU A 60 -10.02 -4.22 -9.49
C GLU A 60 -10.78 -4.75 -8.27
N MET A 61 -10.81 -4.00 -7.17
CA MET A 61 -11.56 -4.36 -5.97
C MET A 61 -13.05 -4.54 -6.26
N TRP A 62 -13.71 -3.53 -6.84
CA TRP A 62 -15.16 -3.58 -7.04
C TRP A 62 -15.59 -4.58 -8.10
N THR A 63 -14.83 -4.75 -9.17
CA THR A 63 -15.12 -5.73 -10.22
C THR A 63 -14.88 -7.17 -9.75
N THR A 64 -13.95 -7.38 -8.82
CA THR A 64 -13.72 -8.69 -8.20
C THR A 64 -14.75 -9.00 -7.11
N PHE A 65 -15.02 -8.03 -6.21
CA PHE A 65 -15.98 -8.21 -5.11
C PHE A 65 -17.41 -8.34 -5.59
N ALA A 66 -17.80 -7.57 -6.57
CA ALA A 66 -19.17 -7.48 -7.03
C ALA A 66 -19.27 -7.35 -8.56
N PRO A 67 -18.87 -8.40 -9.33
CA PRO A 67 -18.73 -8.35 -10.79
C PRO A 67 -20.03 -8.03 -11.53
N ASN A 68 -21.17 -8.25 -10.90
CA ASN A 68 -22.49 -8.00 -11.48
C ASN A 68 -23.07 -6.62 -11.14
N LEU A 69 -22.37 -5.78 -10.38
CA LEU A 69 -22.83 -4.42 -10.13
C LEU A 69 -22.61 -3.54 -11.35
N PRO A 70 -23.61 -2.73 -11.76
CA PRO A 70 -23.42 -1.73 -12.79
C PRO A 70 -22.28 -0.75 -12.42
N GLU A 71 -21.52 -0.33 -13.41
CA GLU A 71 -20.36 0.55 -13.19
C GLU A 71 -20.73 1.82 -12.42
N ALA A 72 -21.84 2.48 -12.78
CA ALA A 72 -22.30 3.68 -12.07
C ALA A 72 -22.59 3.42 -10.57
N VAL A 73 -22.99 2.18 -10.22
CA VAL A 73 -23.32 1.79 -8.85
C VAL A 73 -22.05 1.55 -8.04
N TRP A 74 -21.12 0.74 -8.56
CA TRP A 74 -19.88 0.49 -7.83
C TRP A 74 -18.99 1.74 -7.74
N ARG A 75 -18.99 2.63 -8.77
CA ARG A 75 -18.31 3.92 -8.67
C ARG A 75 -18.88 4.81 -7.54
N LYS A 76 -20.19 4.79 -7.35
CA LYS A 76 -20.83 5.50 -6.24
C LYS A 76 -20.48 4.88 -4.88
N ALA A 77 -20.47 3.55 -4.78
CA ALA A 77 -20.03 2.85 -3.58
C ALA A 77 -18.55 3.15 -3.26
N ALA A 78 -17.69 3.16 -4.26
CA ALA A 78 -16.28 3.55 -4.14
C ALA A 78 -16.11 4.99 -3.65
N ALA A 79 -16.93 5.92 -4.13
CA ALA A 79 -16.93 7.30 -3.65
C ALA A 79 -17.34 7.40 -2.16
N ILE A 80 -18.29 6.57 -1.72
CA ILE A 80 -18.68 6.49 -0.30
C ILE A 80 -17.49 6.00 0.54
N VAL A 81 -16.77 4.95 0.09
CA VAL A 81 -15.56 4.48 0.77
C VAL A 81 -14.54 5.61 0.89
N GLY A 82 -14.19 6.27 -0.23
CA GLY A 82 -13.20 7.34 -0.23
C GLY A 82 -13.57 8.49 0.71
N ASN A 83 -14.81 8.99 0.62
CA ASN A 83 -15.28 10.08 1.48
C ASN A 83 -15.26 9.71 2.98
N GLU A 84 -15.63 8.48 3.31
CA GLU A 84 -15.61 8.02 4.71
C GLU A 84 -14.17 7.83 5.21
N MET A 85 -13.26 7.35 4.39
CA MET A 85 -11.82 7.26 4.72
C MET A 85 -11.23 8.66 4.94
N ASP A 86 -11.52 9.62 4.05
CA ASP A 86 -11.09 11.03 4.20
C ASP A 86 -11.60 11.60 5.53
N ARG A 87 -12.91 11.49 5.80
CA ARG A 87 -13.51 11.96 7.05
C ARG A 87 -12.83 11.37 8.28
N ARG A 88 -12.57 10.06 8.28
CA ARG A 88 -11.90 9.38 9.40
C ARG A 88 -10.45 9.81 9.55
N THR A 89 -9.78 10.10 8.45
CA THR A 89 -8.41 10.63 8.48
C THR A 89 -8.39 12.04 9.08
N GLU A 90 -9.34 12.90 8.72
CA GLU A 90 -9.51 14.22 9.30
C GLU A 90 -9.82 14.17 10.82
N GLU A 91 -10.59 13.16 11.25
CA GLU A 91 -10.86 12.88 12.67
C GLU A 91 -9.66 12.28 13.44
N GLY A 92 -8.54 12.08 12.77
CA GLY A 92 -7.32 11.52 13.38
C GLY A 92 -7.37 10.01 13.64
N LYS A 93 -8.22 9.27 12.93
CA LYS A 93 -8.33 7.80 13.06
C LYS A 93 -7.33 7.04 12.21
N ALA A 94 -6.77 7.67 11.17
CA ALA A 94 -5.68 7.09 10.39
C ALA A 94 -4.39 7.03 11.22
N ARG A 95 -3.62 5.96 11.08
CA ARG A 95 -2.37 5.75 11.83
C ARG A 95 -1.36 4.92 11.03
N LEU A 96 -0.09 5.27 11.16
CA LEU A 96 1.00 4.39 10.74
C LEU A 96 1.10 3.19 11.70
N PHE A 97 1.60 2.06 11.21
CA PHE A 97 1.96 0.97 12.11
C PHE A 97 3.01 1.44 13.13
N LYS A 98 2.89 0.94 14.36
CA LYS A 98 3.82 1.29 15.45
C LYS A 98 5.23 0.81 15.10
N GLY A 99 6.19 1.74 15.08
CA GLY A 99 7.60 1.47 14.74
C GLY A 99 7.97 1.86 13.30
N ILE A 100 7.02 2.27 12.45
CA ILE A 100 7.30 2.75 11.09
C ILE A 100 8.16 4.02 11.12
N PRO A 101 7.86 5.07 11.91
CA PRO A 101 8.70 6.27 11.93
C PRO A 101 10.17 5.95 12.25
N GLU A 102 10.42 5.10 13.23
CA GLU A 102 11.76 4.68 13.65
C GLU A 102 12.48 3.84 12.59
N ALA A 103 11.74 2.99 11.88
CA ALA A 103 12.29 2.20 10.78
C ALA A 103 12.71 3.10 9.61
N LEU A 104 11.86 4.07 9.23
CA LEU A 104 12.17 5.04 8.17
C LEU A 104 13.34 5.96 8.57
N ASP A 105 13.38 6.47 9.81
CA ASP A 105 14.52 7.24 10.34
C ASP A 105 15.83 6.44 10.22
N THR A 106 15.78 5.13 10.54
CA THR A 106 16.94 4.24 10.45
C THR A 106 17.43 4.08 9.01
N LEU A 107 16.53 3.86 8.06
CA LEU A 107 16.90 3.70 6.64
C LEU A 107 17.44 4.99 6.04
N LYS A 108 16.84 6.15 6.37
CA LYS A 108 17.38 7.47 5.97
C LYS A 108 18.78 7.69 6.55
N ALA A 109 19.01 7.38 7.83
CA ALA A 109 20.33 7.48 8.47
C ALA A 109 21.37 6.53 7.84
N GLN A 110 20.94 5.39 7.27
CA GLN A 110 21.79 4.47 6.50
C GLN A 110 22.09 4.99 5.08
N GLY A 111 21.49 6.09 4.65
CA GLY A 111 21.75 6.75 3.36
C GLY A 111 20.91 6.27 2.20
N TYR A 112 19.78 5.60 2.43
CA TYR A 112 18.85 5.23 1.38
C TYR A 112 17.91 6.38 1.01
N ASP A 113 17.56 6.49 -0.28
CA ASP A 113 16.37 7.19 -0.72
C ASP A 113 15.16 6.30 -0.52
N LEU A 114 14.03 6.90 -0.12
CA LEU A 114 12.79 6.18 0.13
C LEU A 114 11.70 6.70 -0.80
N ALA A 115 11.03 5.80 -1.51
CA ALA A 115 9.99 6.15 -2.46
C ALA A 115 8.66 5.46 -2.12
N PHE A 116 7.58 6.21 -2.20
CA PHE A 116 6.21 5.70 -2.09
C PHE A 116 5.77 5.14 -3.46
N LEU A 117 5.24 3.92 -3.49
CA LEU A 117 4.70 3.29 -4.69
C LEU A 117 3.43 2.50 -4.32
N SER A 118 2.25 3.06 -4.58
CA SER A 118 0.99 2.48 -4.13
C SER A 118 -0.12 2.54 -5.17
N ASN A 119 -1.03 1.56 -5.12
CA ASN A 119 -2.24 1.47 -5.94
C ASN A 119 -3.34 2.47 -5.51
N CYS A 120 -2.98 3.52 -4.79
CA CYS A 120 -3.91 4.50 -4.26
C CYS A 120 -4.18 5.64 -5.24
N ARG A 121 -5.19 6.45 -4.91
CA ARG A 121 -5.51 7.70 -5.60
C ARG A 121 -4.59 8.83 -5.13
N ILE A 122 -4.40 9.82 -6.00
CA ILE A 122 -3.59 11.03 -5.72
C ILE A 122 -4.07 11.71 -4.44
N ARG A 123 -5.39 11.99 -4.33
CA ARG A 123 -5.96 12.65 -3.15
C ARG A 123 -5.67 11.88 -1.86
N TYR A 124 -5.78 10.55 -1.89
CA TYR A 124 -5.49 9.70 -0.73
C TYR A 124 -4.02 9.83 -0.31
N CYS A 125 -3.10 9.77 -1.27
CA CYS A 125 -1.68 9.98 -1.02
C CYS A 125 -1.42 11.35 -0.39
N GLU A 126 -1.96 12.44 -0.99
CA GLU A 126 -1.74 13.82 -0.52
C GLU A 126 -2.25 14.04 0.92
N VAL A 127 -3.45 13.55 1.22
CA VAL A 127 -4.03 13.66 2.57
C VAL A 127 -3.17 12.95 3.61
N HIS A 128 -2.72 11.71 3.32
CA HIS A 128 -1.88 10.95 4.25
C HIS A 128 -0.45 11.47 4.33
N ARG A 129 0.12 11.94 3.20
CA ARG A 129 1.41 12.63 3.15
C ARG A 129 1.44 13.81 4.10
N ALA A 130 0.42 14.68 4.01
CA ALA A 130 0.28 15.84 4.90
C ALA A 130 0.01 15.41 6.36
N ARG A 131 -0.92 14.46 6.56
CA ARG A 131 -1.33 14.01 7.90
C ARG A 131 -0.19 13.42 8.72
N PHE A 132 0.68 12.62 8.09
CA PHE A 132 1.78 11.93 8.74
C PHE A 132 3.13 12.65 8.60
N GLY A 133 3.20 13.74 7.83
CA GLY A 133 4.44 14.45 7.55
C GLY A 133 5.45 13.57 6.82
N LEU A 134 4.98 12.77 5.85
CA LEU A 134 5.79 11.74 5.19
C LEU A 134 7.01 12.32 4.46
N ASP A 135 6.98 13.60 4.07
CA ASP A 135 8.11 14.31 3.44
C ASP A 135 9.38 14.36 4.31
N LYS A 136 9.25 14.06 5.60
CA LYS A 136 10.41 13.87 6.48
C LYS A 136 11.27 12.70 6.02
N TRP A 137 10.66 11.68 5.40
CA TRP A 137 11.32 10.41 5.05
C TRP A 137 11.32 10.10 3.56
N LEU A 138 10.16 10.33 2.89
CA LEU A 138 9.94 9.88 1.51
C LEU A 138 10.35 10.98 0.53
N ASP A 139 11.20 10.62 -0.41
CA ASP A 139 11.79 11.53 -1.40
C ASP A 139 10.95 11.60 -2.69
N ALA A 140 10.11 10.58 -2.95
CA ALA A 140 9.26 10.50 -4.15
C ALA A 140 7.93 9.78 -3.87
N TYR A 141 6.90 10.12 -4.67
CA TYR A 141 5.54 9.59 -4.53
C TYR A 141 4.97 9.17 -5.88
N TYR A 142 4.54 7.90 -5.96
CA TYR A 142 3.96 7.30 -7.15
C TYR A 142 2.64 6.63 -6.80
N CYS A 143 1.53 7.19 -7.31
CA CYS A 143 0.17 6.70 -7.11
C CYS A 143 -0.36 6.14 -8.42
N ALA A 144 -1.07 5.02 -8.41
CA ALA A 144 -1.58 4.40 -9.62
C ALA A 144 -2.43 5.35 -10.48
N GLU A 145 -3.26 6.19 -9.87
CA GLU A 145 -4.07 7.19 -10.57
C GLU A 145 -3.23 8.18 -11.40
N SER A 146 -1.99 8.50 -10.99
CA SER A 146 -1.08 9.34 -11.76
C SER A 146 -0.57 8.69 -13.05
N PHE A 147 -0.74 7.37 -13.15
CA PHE A 147 -0.30 6.52 -14.26
C PHE A 147 -1.49 5.81 -14.94
N ASN A 148 -2.69 6.41 -14.89
CA ASN A 148 -3.92 5.85 -15.48
C ASN A 148 -4.25 4.44 -14.97
N ASP A 149 -3.97 4.18 -13.69
CA ASP A 149 -4.23 2.92 -13.00
C ASP A 149 -3.60 1.67 -13.64
N ILE A 150 -2.46 1.85 -14.35
CA ILE A 150 -1.68 0.70 -14.84
C ILE A 150 -1.13 -0.12 -13.65
N PRO A 151 -0.83 -1.42 -13.85
CA PRO A 151 -0.28 -2.27 -12.80
C PRO A 151 0.98 -1.69 -12.14
N LYS A 152 1.12 -1.87 -10.83
CA LYS A 152 2.23 -1.32 -10.02
C LYS A 152 3.61 -1.63 -10.60
N TRP A 153 3.81 -2.83 -11.16
CA TRP A 153 5.06 -3.21 -11.79
C TRP A 153 5.38 -2.41 -13.06
N GLN A 154 4.37 -1.98 -13.83
CA GLN A 154 4.57 -1.11 -15.00
C GLN A 154 4.95 0.30 -14.54
N ILE A 155 4.29 0.82 -13.50
CA ILE A 155 4.67 2.11 -12.90
C ILE A 155 6.14 2.07 -12.50
N TYR A 156 6.56 1.01 -11.78
CA TYR A 156 7.96 0.84 -11.39
C TYR A 156 8.90 0.86 -12.60
N GLN A 157 8.58 0.19 -13.71
CA GLN A 157 9.41 0.20 -14.93
C GLN A 157 9.59 1.61 -15.50
N GLU A 158 8.55 2.46 -15.47
CA GLU A 158 8.63 3.84 -15.96
C GLU A 158 9.51 4.74 -15.10
N ILE A 159 9.55 4.48 -13.79
CA ILE A 159 10.23 5.37 -12.82
C ILE A 159 11.62 4.88 -12.41
N ALA A 160 11.93 3.60 -12.57
CA ALA A 160 13.12 2.96 -12.00
C ALA A 160 14.44 3.68 -12.35
N THR A 161 14.57 4.16 -13.58
CA THR A 161 15.77 4.86 -14.05
C THR A 161 16.01 6.23 -13.39
N ASN A 162 15.01 6.77 -12.71
CA ASN A 162 15.10 8.04 -11.98
C ASN A 162 15.65 7.87 -10.56
N HIS A 163 15.94 6.62 -10.16
CA HIS A 163 16.33 6.26 -8.80
C HIS A 163 17.70 5.58 -8.74
N THR A 164 18.38 5.76 -7.61
CA THR A 164 19.71 5.17 -7.37
C THR A 164 19.59 3.69 -7.06
N MET A 165 20.34 2.86 -7.80
CA MET A 165 20.49 1.42 -7.51
C MET A 165 21.41 1.18 -6.29
N PRO A 166 21.28 0.03 -5.58
CA PRO A 166 20.29 -1.01 -5.80
C PRO A 166 18.89 -0.62 -5.33
N HIS A 167 17.87 -1.23 -5.93
CA HIS A 167 16.48 -1.07 -5.50
C HIS A 167 16.01 -2.23 -4.63
N VAL A 168 15.08 -1.97 -3.72
CA VAL A 168 14.36 -2.97 -2.91
C VAL A 168 12.89 -2.60 -2.91
N MET A 169 12.01 -3.58 -3.11
CA MET A 169 10.57 -3.41 -2.88
C MET A 169 10.20 -3.90 -1.48
N VAL A 170 9.44 -3.12 -0.73
CA VAL A 170 8.90 -3.46 0.59
C VAL A 170 7.37 -3.38 0.52
N GLY A 171 6.69 -4.48 0.80
CA GLY A 171 5.25 -4.55 0.69
C GLY A 171 4.65 -5.76 1.39
N ASP A 172 3.32 -5.85 1.41
CA ASP A 172 2.60 -6.93 2.07
C ASP A 172 1.69 -7.73 1.12
N ARG A 173 1.59 -7.32 -0.17
CA ARG A 173 0.69 -7.95 -1.13
C ARG A 173 1.42 -8.49 -2.36
N PHE A 174 0.73 -9.38 -3.08
CA PHE A 174 1.23 -9.95 -4.34
C PHE A 174 1.57 -8.89 -5.41
N HIS A 175 0.89 -7.74 -5.42
CA HIS A 175 1.22 -6.63 -6.33
C HIS A 175 2.63 -6.09 -6.09
N ASP A 176 3.10 -6.11 -4.84
CA ASP A 176 4.44 -5.66 -4.46
C ASP A 176 5.48 -6.71 -4.83
N GLN A 177 5.18 -7.97 -4.53
CA GLN A 177 6.01 -9.10 -4.96
C GLN A 177 6.14 -9.13 -6.49
N GLU A 178 5.07 -8.86 -7.23
CA GLU A 178 5.10 -8.82 -8.70
C GLU A 178 6.07 -7.75 -9.22
N VAL A 179 6.14 -6.58 -8.58
CA VAL A 179 7.16 -5.55 -8.91
C VAL A 179 8.55 -6.15 -8.79
N ALA A 180 8.85 -6.76 -7.66
CA ALA A 180 10.18 -7.29 -7.38
C ALA A 180 10.55 -8.43 -8.33
N VAL A 181 9.66 -9.39 -8.54
CA VAL A 181 9.87 -10.54 -9.43
C VAL A 181 10.13 -10.09 -10.88
N ARG A 182 9.30 -9.20 -11.41
CA ARG A 182 9.42 -8.73 -12.79
C ARG A 182 10.64 -7.84 -13.02
N ALA A 183 11.04 -7.08 -11.98
CA ALA A 183 12.20 -6.20 -12.03
C ALA A 183 13.52 -6.89 -11.64
N HIS A 184 13.47 -8.13 -11.15
CA HIS A 184 14.62 -8.85 -10.61
C HIS A 184 15.34 -8.05 -9.50
N ILE A 185 14.56 -7.46 -8.60
CA ILE A 185 15.05 -6.74 -7.42
C ILE A 185 14.63 -7.47 -6.14
N PRO A 186 15.36 -7.30 -5.01
CA PRO A 186 14.98 -7.86 -3.73
C PRO A 186 13.59 -7.45 -3.26
N PHE A 187 12.87 -8.40 -2.63
CA PHE A 187 11.58 -8.18 -2.01
C PHE A 187 11.61 -8.43 -0.50
N VAL A 188 11.15 -7.45 0.27
CA VAL A 188 10.90 -7.58 1.71
C VAL A 188 9.41 -7.68 1.95
N GLY A 189 8.96 -8.84 2.42
CA GLY A 189 7.57 -9.09 2.77
C GLY A 189 7.23 -8.60 4.17
N CYS A 190 6.16 -7.82 4.32
CA CYS A 190 5.64 -7.34 5.61
C CYS A 190 4.59 -8.32 6.15
N ALA A 191 5.00 -9.24 7.04
CA ALA A 191 4.10 -10.26 7.60
C ALA A 191 3.06 -9.69 8.60
N PHE A 192 3.20 -8.44 9.00
CA PHE A 192 2.25 -7.72 9.85
C PHE A 192 1.14 -7.00 9.06
N GLY A 193 1.24 -7.00 7.72
CA GLY A 193 0.29 -6.37 6.81
C GLY A 193 -1.00 -7.17 6.62
N PHE A 194 -1.64 -6.99 5.47
CA PHE A 194 -2.95 -7.56 5.15
C PHE A 194 -2.89 -8.70 4.13
N GLY A 195 -1.68 -9.09 3.69
CA GLY A 195 -1.46 -10.25 2.84
C GLY A 195 -2.02 -11.53 3.46
N ARG A 196 -2.54 -12.42 2.62
CA ARG A 196 -3.08 -13.70 3.07
C ARG A 196 -1.95 -14.71 3.27
N GLU A 197 -2.17 -15.68 4.13
CA GLU A 197 -1.28 -16.82 4.27
C GLU A 197 -1.08 -17.52 2.92
N GLY A 198 0.18 -17.71 2.52
CA GLY A 198 0.55 -18.30 1.23
C GLY A 198 0.40 -17.38 0.01
N GLU A 199 0.05 -16.12 0.18
CA GLU A 199 -0.06 -15.15 -0.93
C GLU A 199 1.32 -14.78 -1.49
N LEU A 200 2.31 -14.69 -0.64
CA LEU A 200 3.68 -14.32 -0.99
C LEU A 200 4.57 -15.58 -0.96
N ASP A 201 5.08 -15.99 -2.10
CA ASP A 201 5.88 -17.21 -2.29
C ASP A 201 7.37 -16.94 -2.64
N GLN A 202 7.69 -15.70 -3.07
CA GLN A 202 9.04 -15.27 -3.46
C GLN A 202 9.47 -14.06 -2.63
N VAL A 203 9.84 -14.30 -1.38
CA VAL A 203 10.25 -13.27 -0.41
C VAL A 203 11.70 -13.50 -0.02
N ASP A 204 12.57 -12.52 -0.28
CA ASP A 204 14.00 -12.60 0.06
C ASP A 204 14.23 -12.42 1.57
N ALA A 205 13.42 -11.57 2.22
CA ALA A 205 13.45 -11.39 3.66
C ALA A 205 12.09 -10.98 4.22
N TRP A 206 11.76 -11.44 5.43
CA TRP A 206 10.52 -11.08 6.11
C TRP A 206 10.76 -10.05 7.21
N ALA A 207 9.89 -9.04 7.28
CA ALA A 207 9.68 -8.20 8.45
C ALA A 207 8.39 -8.64 9.16
N ARG A 208 8.49 -9.19 10.37
CA ARG A 208 7.34 -9.63 11.18
C ARG A 208 6.72 -8.49 11.98
N VAL A 209 7.50 -7.45 12.21
CA VAL A 209 7.07 -6.18 12.82
C VAL A 209 7.80 -5.03 12.12
N PRO A 210 7.26 -3.81 12.13
CA PRO A 210 7.87 -2.67 11.43
C PRO A 210 9.33 -2.38 11.76
N SER A 211 9.74 -2.59 13.02
CA SER A 211 11.11 -2.37 13.46
C SER A 211 12.15 -3.31 12.82
N GLU A 212 11.70 -4.42 12.21
CA GLU A 212 12.58 -5.37 11.51
C GLU A 212 12.86 -4.95 10.06
N ILE A 213 12.11 -4.00 9.48
CA ILE A 213 12.27 -3.58 8.07
C ILE A 213 13.73 -3.23 7.73
N PRO A 214 14.47 -2.41 8.50
CA PRO A 214 15.86 -2.07 8.14
C PRO A 214 16.77 -3.31 8.10
N GLY A 215 16.57 -4.25 9.02
CA GLY A 215 17.31 -5.52 9.04
C GLY A 215 16.97 -6.41 7.85
N ALA A 216 15.69 -6.51 7.51
CA ALA A 216 15.20 -7.29 6.37
C ALA A 216 15.71 -6.72 5.04
N VAL A 217 15.69 -5.40 4.86
CA VAL A 217 16.28 -4.73 3.67
C VAL A 217 17.76 -5.08 3.52
N LYS A 218 18.53 -5.01 4.61
CA LYS A 218 19.95 -5.39 4.58
C LYS A 218 20.14 -6.86 4.20
N ALA A 219 19.33 -7.77 4.75
CA ALA A 219 19.39 -9.19 4.46
C ALA A 219 19.06 -9.48 2.99
N ALA A 220 17.96 -8.90 2.46
CA ALA A 220 17.53 -9.06 1.08
C ALA A 220 18.61 -8.59 0.08
N LEU A 221 19.24 -7.45 0.33
CA LEU A 221 20.34 -6.94 -0.52
C LEU A 221 21.58 -7.84 -0.50
N THR A 222 21.85 -8.54 0.61
CA THR A 222 23.02 -9.42 0.72
C THR A 222 22.83 -10.72 -0.07
N LEU A 223 21.60 -11.20 -0.25
CA LEU A 223 21.28 -12.40 -1.02
C LEU A 223 21.41 -12.20 -2.54
N CYS A 224 21.31 -10.96 -3.00
CA CYS A 224 21.36 -10.60 -4.42
C CYS A 224 22.72 -10.04 -4.87
N SER A 225 23.72 -10.00 -3.97
CA SER A 225 25.09 -9.54 -4.22
C SER A 225 26.00 -10.73 -4.51
#